data_54531218815fc8b39fcb4c080ee245b2
#
_entry.id   54531218815fc8b39fcb4c080ee245b2
#
_cell.length_a   1.000
_cell.length_b   1.000
_cell.length_c   1.000
_cell.angle_alpha   90.00
_cell.angle_beta   90.00
_cell.angle_gamma   90.00
#
_symmetry.space_group_name_H-M   'P 1'
#
loop_
_entity.id
_entity.type
_entity.pdbx_description
1 polymer ?
#
loop_
_entity_poly.entity_id
_entity_poly.type
_entity_poly.pdbx_seq_one_letter_code
_entity_poly.pdbx_strand_id
1 'polypeptide(L)'
;MSEPKTIYDKIWESHLVYEDNNDCLLYIDRHLIHEVTSPQAFEGLRMSNRSVRKPLNALAVADHNIPTTDRSKGIGDQESELQIQTLEDNCNEFGIQYIKTSDKRQGIVHIIGPEQGFTLPGLTIVCGDSHTSTHGAFGALAHGIGTSEVEHVLATQTLIQKKAKNFKVTINGECNENVTAKDLALSVIGAIGTAGGTGYVIEYAGEAVRSLSIEGRMTLCNLTIEAGARAGLIAPDEKTFKYLKDRPMAPKGEDWDRAVDYWKTLPSDEGAKYDKSIEIDATNLSPLVTWGTSPEDVISIDGNIPKLEDIEDDSKRSAVKRSLDYMDLIPGSPIKGVEIDRVFIGSCTNGRIEDLREAASVVEGKKVSSNVVAMVVPGSGLVKEQAEKEGLDKIFLNAGFEWREP
;
A
#
# COMPACT_ATOMS: atom_id res chain seq x y z
N MET A 1 15.18 -34.45 -0.12
CA MET A 1 14.20 -33.42 0.30
C MET A 1 14.65 -32.13 -0.33
N SER A 2 13.76 -31.35 -0.97
CA SER A 2 14.09 -30.02 -1.48
C SER A 2 14.50 -29.10 -0.33
N GLU A 3 15.36 -28.14 -0.58
CA GLU A 3 15.77 -27.15 0.42
C GLU A 3 14.53 -26.32 0.82
N PRO A 4 14.35 -26.01 2.14
CA PRO A 4 13.22 -25.19 2.61
C PRO A 4 13.24 -23.80 1.98
N LYS A 5 12.09 -23.31 1.51
CA LYS A 5 11.94 -22.06 0.76
C LYS A 5 11.06 -21.07 1.49
N THR A 6 11.38 -19.78 1.35
CA THR A 6 10.49 -18.69 1.78
C THR A 6 9.32 -18.52 0.81
N ILE A 7 8.26 -17.84 1.23
CA ILE A 7 7.16 -17.48 0.32
C ILE A 7 7.68 -16.69 -0.89
N TYR A 8 8.65 -15.81 -0.68
CA TYR A 8 9.28 -15.06 -1.77
C TYR A 8 9.98 -15.99 -2.77
N ASP A 9 10.79 -16.94 -2.28
CA ASP A 9 11.48 -17.89 -3.15
C ASP A 9 10.50 -18.76 -3.96
N LYS A 10 9.41 -19.22 -3.33
CA LYS A 10 8.37 -20.02 -4.01
C LYS A 10 7.72 -19.24 -5.16
N ILE A 11 7.32 -17.97 -4.90
CA ILE A 11 6.71 -17.13 -5.92
C ILE A 11 7.73 -16.79 -7.01
N TRP A 12 8.94 -16.39 -6.63
CA TRP A 12 10.00 -16.05 -7.57
C TRP A 12 10.30 -17.20 -8.54
N GLU A 13 10.56 -18.38 -8.02
CA GLU A 13 10.92 -19.54 -8.82
C GLU A 13 9.78 -20.00 -9.76
N SER A 14 8.53 -19.88 -9.34
CA SER A 14 7.37 -20.22 -10.17
C SER A 14 7.14 -19.24 -11.32
N HIS A 15 7.73 -18.03 -11.26
CA HIS A 15 7.60 -16.99 -12.27
C HIS A 15 8.90 -16.73 -13.05
N LEU A 16 10.01 -17.40 -12.68
CA LEU A 16 11.28 -17.27 -13.38
C LEU A 16 11.21 -17.91 -14.78
N VAL A 17 11.31 -17.09 -15.80
CA VAL A 17 11.30 -17.53 -17.21
C VAL A 17 12.71 -17.84 -17.70
N TYR A 18 13.66 -16.98 -17.35
CA TYR A 18 15.06 -17.08 -17.77
C TYR A 18 15.97 -16.36 -16.79
N GLU A 19 17.18 -16.85 -16.62
CA GLU A 19 18.22 -16.24 -15.80
C GLU A 19 19.53 -16.20 -16.56
N ASP A 20 20.17 -15.03 -16.58
CA ASP A 20 21.51 -14.85 -17.13
C ASP A 20 22.34 -14.01 -16.16
N ASN A 21 23.37 -14.63 -15.57
CA ASN A 21 24.16 -14.07 -14.48
C ASN A 21 23.28 -13.71 -13.26
N ASN A 22 22.97 -12.44 -13.04
CA ASN A 22 22.10 -11.97 -11.95
C ASN A 22 20.82 -11.31 -12.48
N ASP A 23 20.64 -11.27 -13.80
CA ASP A 23 19.46 -10.68 -14.40
C ASP A 23 18.43 -11.80 -14.67
N CYS A 24 17.28 -11.67 -14.07
CA CYS A 24 16.21 -12.64 -14.12
C CYS A 24 15.02 -12.07 -14.89
N LEU A 25 14.55 -12.80 -15.90
CA LEU A 25 13.32 -12.49 -16.59
C LEU A 25 12.15 -13.14 -15.86
N LEU A 26 11.31 -12.33 -15.23
CA LEU A 26 10.12 -12.79 -14.51
C LEU A 26 8.87 -12.64 -15.36
N TYR A 27 7.98 -13.61 -15.29
CA TYR A 27 6.62 -13.49 -15.79
C TYR A 27 5.80 -12.62 -14.81
N ILE A 28 4.99 -11.71 -15.36
CA ILE A 28 4.10 -10.83 -14.57
C ILE A 28 2.64 -11.22 -14.83
N ASP A 29 1.93 -11.61 -13.78
CA ASP A 29 0.54 -12.07 -13.88
C ASP A 29 -0.45 -10.92 -14.04
N ARG A 30 -0.25 -9.82 -13.28
CA ARG A 30 -1.19 -8.72 -13.22
C ARG A 30 -0.49 -7.37 -13.31
N HIS A 31 -1.15 -6.44 -14.01
CA HIS A 31 -0.68 -5.08 -14.15
C HIS A 31 -1.78 -4.09 -13.78
N LEU A 32 -1.57 -3.33 -12.71
CA LEU A 32 -2.43 -2.21 -12.33
C LEU A 32 -1.91 -0.94 -12.99
N ILE A 33 -2.80 -0.12 -13.53
CA ILE A 33 -2.44 1.03 -14.35
C ILE A 33 -3.19 2.26 -13.86
N HIS A 34 -2.49 3.39 -13.77
CA HIS A 34 -3.09 4.69 -13.47
C HIS A 34 -2.61 5.77 -14.45
N GLU A 35 -3.17 6.97 -14.37
CA GLU A 35 -3.02 8.03 -15.37
C GLU A 35 -1.63 8.67 -15.39
N VAL A 36 -0.86 8.63 -14.29
CA VAL A 36 0.41 9.38 -14.18
C VAL A 36 1.55 8.72 -14.94
N THR A 37 1.74 7.40 -14.81
CA THR A 37 2.92 6.67 -15.33
C THR A 37 2.66 5.94 -16.63
N SER A 38 1.42 5.95 -17.13
CA SER A 38 1.03 5.14 -18.30
C SER A 38 1.09 5.87 -19.66
N PRO A 39 0.92 7.21 -19.80
CA PRO A 39 0.82 7.85 -21.10
C PRO A 39 2.01 7.57 -22.02
N GLN A 40 3.24 7.75 -21.53
CA GLN A 40 4.46 7.52 -22.29
C GLN A 40 4.67 6.03 -22.62
N ALA A 41 4.24 5.12 -21.75
CA ALA A 41 4.31 3.69 -22.00
C ALA A 41 3.43 3.28 -23.18
N PHE A 42 2.19 3.78 -23.26
CA PHE A 42 1.30 3.54 -24.40
C PHE A 42 1.81 4.19 -25.69
N GLU A 43 2.40 5.39 -25.60
CA GLU A 43 3.02 6.01 -26.76
C GLU A 43 4.20 5.19 -27.27
N GLY A 44 5.04 4.64 -26.40
CA GLY A 44 6.12 3.74 -26.77
C GLY A 44 5.62 2.49 -27.50
N LEU A 45 4.49 1.90 -27.06
CA LEU A 45 3.84 0.79 -27.78
C LEU A 45 3.42 1.18 -29.20
N ARG A 46 2.81 2.37 -29.39
CA ARG A 46 2.41 2.87 -30.71
C ARG A 46 3.62 3.07 -31.61
N MET A 47 4.64 3.77 -31.11
CA MET A 47 5.88 4.05 -31.87
C MET A 47 6.59 2.76 -32.30
N SER A 48 6.57 1.72 -31.46
CA SER A 48 7.17 0.41 -31.74
C SER A 48 6.24 -0.54 -32.49
N ASN A 49 5.02 -0.11 -32.84
CA ASN A 49 3.97 -0.90 -33.47
C ASN A 49 3.67 -2.22 -32.72
N ARG A 50 3.57 -2.12 -31.40
CA ARG A 50 3.29 -3.24 -30.48
C ARG A 50 1.90 -3.13 -29.88
N SER A 51 1.25 -4.25 -29.70
CA SER A 51 -0.01 -4.37 -28.95
C SER A 51 0.25 -4.77 -27.49
N VAL A 52 -0.72 -4.56 -26.62
CA VAL A 52 -0.72 -5.13 -25.29
C VAL A 52 -0.89 -6.64 -25.37
N ARG A 53 0.05 -7.40 -24.80
CA ARG A 53 0.10 -8.87 -24.91
C ARG A 53 -1.10 -9.57 -24.27
N LYS A 54 -1.51 -9.13 -23.09
CA LYS A 54 -2.63 -9.72 -22.32
C LYS A 54 -3.49 -8.62 -21.69
N PRO A 55 -4.37 -7.97 -22.45
CA PRO A 55 -5.17 -6.85 -21.94
C PRO A 55 -6.03 -7.21 -20.72
N LEU A 56 -6.53 -8.46 -20.66
CA LEU A 56 -7.35 -8.96 -19.56
C LEU A 56 -6.58 -9.16 -18.24
N ASN A 57 -5.25 -9.13 -18.28
CA ASN A 57 -4.38 -9.19 -17.12
C ASN A 57 -3.99 -7.79 -16.60
N ALA A 58 -4.54 -6.75 -17.23
CA ALA A 58 -4.38 -5.36 -16.80
C ALA A 58 -5.72 -4.79 -16.33
N LEU A 59 -5.67 -3.94 -15.30
CA LEU A 59 -6.82 -3.20 -14.77
C LEU A 59 -6.39 -1.76 -14.52
N ALA A 60 -7.13 -0.81 -15.10
CA ALA A 60 -6.80 0.61 -15.03
C ALA A 60 -7.85 1.40 -14.25
N VAL A 61 -7.39 2.42 -13.55
CA VAL A 61 -8.21 3.41 -12.84
C VAL A 61 -7.45 4.73 -12.76
N ALA A 62 -8.15 5.86 -12.78
CA ALA A 62 -7.56 7.15 -12.42
C ALA A 62 -7.72 7.37 -10.91
N ASP A 63 -6.63 7.67 -10.21
CA ASP A 63 -6.62 7.84 -8.76
C ASP A 63 -5.66 8.91 -8.22
N HIS A 64 -4.72 9.39 -9.02
CA HIS A 64 -3.75 10.40 -8.59
C HIS A 64 -4.21 11.84 -8.92
N ASN A 65 -4.69 12.08 -10.13
CA ASN A 65 -5.09 13.40 -10.63
C ASN A 65 -6.61 13.59 -10.66
N ILE A 66 -7.33 12.81 -9.88
CA ILE A 66 -8.77 12.93 -9.76
C ILE A 66 -9.13 13.81 -8.55
N PRO A 67 -9.99 14.85 -8.70
CA PRO A 67 -10.40 15.68 -7.60
C PRO A 67 -11.28 14.90 -6.61
N THR A 68 -11.06 15.10 -5.33
CA THR A 68 -11.88 14.53 -4.24
C THR A 68 -13.08 15.41 -3.88
N THR A 69 -13.28 16.52 -4.59
CA THR A 69 -14.45 17.40 -4.49
C THR A 69 -15.57 16.93 -5.42
N ASP A 70 -16.70 17.64 -5.41
CA ASP A 70 -17.84 17.34 -6.28
C ASP A 70 -17.41 17.32 -7.77
N ARG A 71 -17.50 16.15 -8.39
CA ARG A 71 -17.14 15.89 -9.79
C ARG A 71 -18.25 16.15 -10.78
N SER A 72 -19.46 16.49 -10.33
CA SER A 72 -20.59 16.76 -11.21
C SER A 72 -20.36 17.97 -12.15
N LYS A 73 -19.40 18.83 -11.80
CA LYS A 73 -19.00 20.01 -12.57
C LYS A 73 -17.81 19.77 -13.51
N GLY A 74 -17.35 18.51 -13.65
CA GLY A 74 -16.13 18.16 -14.37
C GLY A 74 -14.85 18.37 -13.55
N ILE A 75 -13.71 18.21 -14.19
CA ILE A 75 -12.37 18.39 -13.61
C ILE A 75 -11.89 19.77 -13.97
N GLY A 76 -11.69 20.63 -12.97
CA GLY A 76 -11.33 22.05 -13.20
C GLY A 76 -9.89 22.26 -13.65
N ASP A 77 -8.98 21.34 -13.37
CA ASP A 77 -7.59 21.37 -13.82
C ASP A 77 -7.47 20.69 -15.18
N GLN A 78 -7.03 21.44 -16.19
CA GLN A 78 -6.96 20.96 -17.58
C GLN A 78 -5.91 19.86 -17.79
N GLU A 79 -4.82 19.88 -17.04
CA GLU A 79 -3.77 18.86 -17.16
C GLU A 79 -4.25 17.53 -16.56
N SER A 80 -4.88 17.59 -15.40
CA SER A 80 -5.53 16.43 -14.77
C SER A 80 -6.60 15.82 -15.67
N GLU A 81 -7.48 16.65 -16.25
CA GLU A 81 -8.51 16.20 -17.19
C GLU A 81 -7.90 15.49 -18.40
N LEU A 82 -6.85 16.09 -19.00
CA LEU A 82 -6.15 15.51 -20.13
C LEU A 82 -5.51 14.14 -19.78
N GLN A 83 -4.88 14.02 -18.63
CA GLN A 83 -4.25 12.76 -18.22
C GLN A 83 -5.29 11.66 -18.01
N ILE A 84 -6.41 11.97 -17.38
CA ILE A 84 -7.52 11.01 -17.17
C ILE A 84 -8.13 10.58 -18.51
N GLN A 85 -8.39 11.54 -19.40
CA GLN A 85 -8.91 11.25 -20.72
C GLN A 85 -7.93 10.40 -21.55
N THR A 86 -6.63 10.73 -21.49
CA THR A 86 -5.58 9.96 -22.16
C THR A 86 -5.54 8.51 -21.66
N LEU A 87 -5.70 8.27 -20.35
CA LEU A 87 -5.79 6.92 -19.81
C LEU A 87 -7.01 6.18 -20.36
N GLU A 88 -8.19 6.81 -20.39
CA GLU A 88 -9.41 6.20 -20.94
C GLU A 88 -9.24 5.86 -22.42
N ASP A 89 -8.70 6.76 -23.22
CA ASP A 89 -8.46 6.56 -24.65
C ASP A 89 -7.47 5.41 -24.90
N ASN A 90 -6.37 5.38 -24.16
CA ASN A 90 -5.40 4.30 -24.23
C ASN A 90 -6.01 2.94 -23.84
N CYS A 91 -6.80 2.88 -22.79
CA CYS A 91 -7.46 1.64 -22.38
C CYS A 91 -8.46 1.16 -23.44
N ASN A 92 -9.21 2.07 -24.07
CA ASN A 92 -10.12 1.74 -25.15
C ASN A 92 -9.37 1.21 -26.38
N GLU A 93 -8.27 1.87 -26.79
CA GLU A 93 -7.46 1.47 -27.93
C GLU A 93 -6.83 0.08 -27.75
N PHE A 94 -6.26 -0.17 -26.58
CA PHE A 94 -5.52 -1.40 -26.29
C PHE A 94 -6.37 -2.52 -25.66
N GLY A 95 -7.68 -2.29 -25.48
CA GLY A 95 -8.61 -3.29 -24.94
C GLY A 95 -8.43 -3.62 -23.46
N ILE A 96 -7.91 -2.67 -22.67
CA ILE A 96 -7.70 -2.81 -21.22
C ILE A 96 -8.98 -2.41 -20.48
N GLN A 97 -9.33 -3.18 -19.45
CA GLN A 97 -10.45 -2.82 -18.60
C GLN A 97 -10.13 -1.55 -17.79
N TYR A 98 -10.93 -0.51 -17.99
CA TYR A 98 -10.83 0.77 -17.26
C TYR A 98 -12.04 0.97 -16.35
N ILE A 99 -11.78 1.24 -15.07
CA ILE A 99 -12.80 1.67 -14.12
C ILE A 99 -12.94 3.20 -14.26
N LYS A 100 -14.03 3.62 -14.88
CA LYS A 100 -14.29 5.04 -15.16
C LYS A 100 -14.46 5.86 -13.88
N THR A 101 -14.21 7.15 -13.96
CA THR A 101 -14.39 8.09 -12.85
C THR A 101 -15.83 8.18 -12.33
N SER A 102 -16.81 7.82 -13.18
CA SER A 102 -18.23 7.74 -12.83
C SER A 102 -18.68 6.37 -12.33
N ASP A 103 -17.79 5.35 -12.36
CA ASP A 103 -18.10 4.01 -11.87
C ASP A 103 -17.99 3.98 -10.34
N LYS A 104 -18.98 3.39 -9.67
CA LYS A 104 -18.95 3.25 -8.20
C LYS A 104 -17.76 2.43 -7.66
N ARG A 105 -17.06 1.69 -8.51
CA ARG A 105 -15.84 0.94 -8.16
C ARG A 105 -14.59 1.82 -8.23
N GLN A 106 -14.70 3.06 -8.74
CA GLN A 106 -13.56 3.95 -8.80
C GLN A 106 -13.00 4.21 -7.40
N GLY A 107 -11.70 4.29 -7.30
CA GLY A 107 -10.96 4.49 -6.06
C GLY A 107 -9.47 4.28 -6.26
N ILE A 108 -8.74 4.28 -5.16
CA ILE A 108 -7.29 4.11 -5.14
C ILE A 108 -6.91 2.75 -5.75
N VAL A 109 -5.93 2.75 -6.65
CA VAL A 109 -5.48 1.56 -7.41
C VAL A 109 -5.16 0.36 -6.51
N HIS A 110 -4.57 0.60 -5.33
CA HIS A 110 -4.23 -0.46 -4.37
C HIS A 110 -5.43 -0.95 -3.53
N ILE A 111 -6.57 -0.27 -3.59
CA ILE A 111 -7.82 -0.68 -2.96
C ILE A 111 -8.69 -1.44 -3.96
N ILE A 112 -8.82 -0.93 -5.19
CA ILE A 112 -9.69 -1.55 -6.19
C ILE A 112 -9.22 -2.94 -6.61
N GLY A 113 -7.91 -3.17 -6.70
CA GLY A 113 -7.36 -4.49 -7.04
C GLY A 113 -7.84 -5.59 -6.10
N PRO A 114 -7.65 -5.45 -4.77
CA PRO A 114 -8.21 -6.35 -3.77
C PRO A 114 -9.73 -6.42 -3.76
N GLU A 115 -10.44 -5.29 -3.81
CA GLU A 115 -11.90 -5.24 -3.80
C GLU A 115 -12.53 -6.00 -4.96
N GLN A 116 -11.89 -5.96 -6.13
CA GLN A 116 -12.37 -6.69 -7.29
C GLN A 116 -11.90 -8.16 -7.33
N GLY A 117 -10.98 -8.58 -6.43
CA GLY A 117 -10.37 -9.90 -6.48
C GLY A 117 -9.39 -10.06 -7.64
N PHE A 118 -8.85 -8.95 -8.14
CA PHE A 118 -7.78 -8.91 -9.14
C PHE A 118 -6.42 -9.29 -8.50
N THR A 119 -6.25 -8.92 -7.23
CA THR A 119 -5.12 -9.31 -6.38
C THR A 119 -5.38 -10.68 -5.78
N LEU A 120 -4.51 -11.67 -6.06
CA LEU A 120 -4.63 -13.04 -5.56
C LEU A 120 -3.29 -13.54 -5.02
N PRO A 121 -3.29 -14.46 -4.04
CA PRO A 121 -2.05 -15.04 -3.51
C PRO A 121 -1.20 -15.76 -4.58
N GLY A 122 0.10 -15.65 -4.43
CA GLY A 122 1.07 -16.34 -5.30
C GLY A 122 1.29 -15.68 -6.66
N LEU A 123 0.59 -14.60 -6.98
CA LEU A 123 0.78 -13.86 -8.22
C LEU A 123 1.92 -12.84 -8.12
N THR A 124 2.46 -12.48 -9.29
CA THR A 124 3.30 -11.30 -9.48
C THR A 124 2.45 -10.14 -9.96
N ILE A 125 2.53 -8.98 -9.28
CA ILE A 125 1.71 -7.79 -9.56
C ILE A 125 2.62 -6.57 -9.68
N VAL A 126 2.42 -5.79 -10.74
CA VAL A 126 3.15 -4.53 -10.92
C VAL A 126 2.20 -3.36 -11.16
N CYS A 127 2.68 -2.16 -10.82
CA CYS A 127 2.02 -0.89 -11.09
C CYS A 127 3.09 0.20 -11.20
N GLY A 128 2.78 1.28 -11.87
CA GLY A 128 3.64 2.47 -11.92
C GLY A 128 3.65 3.30 -10.61
N ASP A 129 3.35 2.70 -9.49
CA ASP A 129 3.27 3.30 -8.15
C ASP A 129 4.10 2.51 -7.15
N SER A 130 4.86 3.20 -6.30
CA SER A 130 5.75 2.58 -5.30
C SER A 130 5.00 1.76 -4.25
N HIS A 131 3.79 2.17 -3.86
CA HIS A 131 2.97 1.48 -2.85
C HIS A 131 2.27 0.21 -3.37
N THR A 132 2.64 -0.28 -4.54
CA THR A 132 2.21 -1.58 -5.08
C THR A 132 2.53 -2.74 -4.12
N SER A 133 3.52 -2.57 -3.23
CA SER A 133 3.82 -3.51 -2.14
C SER A 133 2.60 -3.86 -1.26
N THR A 134 1.56 -3.02 -1.24
CA THR A 134 0.28 -3.26 -0.54
C THR A 134 -0.31 -4.63 -0.84
N HIS A 135 -0.21 -5.08 -2.11
CA HIS A 135 -0.79 -6.37 -2.54
C HIS A 135 -0.10 -7.59 -1.91
N GLY A 136 1.09 -7.40 -1.33
CA GLY A 136 1.77 -8.43 -0.55
C GLY A 136 1.02 -8.86 0.72
N ALA A 137 0.06 -8.08 1.19
CA ALA A 137 -0.87 -8.45 2.25
C ALA A 137 -1.69 -9.71 1.95
N PHE A 138 -1.83 -10.02 0.67
CA PHE A 138 -2.51 -11.22 0.15
C PHE A 138 -1.55 -12.35 -0.19
N GLY A 139 -0.25 -12.19 0.02
CA GLY A 139 0.77 -13.15 -0.40
C GLY A 139 1.07 -13.09 -1.90
N ALA A 140 0.90 -11.93 -2.53
CA ALA A 140 1.34 -11.64 -3.89
C ALA A 140 2.71 -10.96 -3.89
N LEU A 141 3.62 -11.33 -4.80
CA LEU A 141 4.86 -10.59 -5.00
C LEU A 141 4.54 -9.34 -5.83
N ALA A 142 4.43 -8.21 -5.15
CA ALA A 142 3.96 -6.98 -5.75
C ALA A 142 4.94 -5.82 -5.50
N HIS A 143 5.25 -5.06 -6.54
CA HIS A 143 6.17 -3.92 -6.44
C HIS A 143 5.96 -2.89 -7.54
N GLY A 144 6.37 -1.65 -7.24
CA GLY A 144 6.37 -0.55 -8.19
C GLY A 144 7.39 -0.72 -9.31
N ILE A 145 7.07 -0.17 -10.48
CA ILE A 145 7.92 -0.16 -11.67
C ILE A 145 7.93 1.22 -12.34
N GLY A 146 9.01 1.53 -13.06
CA GLY A 146 9.11 2.77 -13.81
C GLY A 146 8.35 2.73 -15.14
N THR A 147 8.12 3.91 -15.74
CA THR A 147 7.34 4.05 -16.99
C THR A 147 7.85 3.17 -18.15
N SER A 148 9.16 3.04 -18.35
CA SER A 148 9.75 2.16 -19.37
C SER A 148 9.51 0.68 -19.08
N GLU A 149 9.45 0.30 -17.80
CA GLU A 149 9.09 -1.05 -17.38
C GLU A 149 7.60 -1.32 -17.58
N VAL A 150 6.72 -0.28 -17.37
CA VAL A 150 5.29 -0.37 -17.70
C VAL A 150 5.11 -0.73 -19.18
N GLU A 151 5.77 -0.02 -20.10
CA GLU A 151 5.75 -0.35 -21.53
C GLU A 151 6.21 -1.79 -21.78
N HIS A 152 7.34 -2.19 -21.18
CA HIS A 152 7.89 -3.52 -21.37
C HIS A 152 6.92 -4.62 -20.91
N VAL A 153 6.31 -4.47 -19.73
CA VAL A 153 5.34 -5.44 -19.20
C VAL A 153 4.08 -5.50 -20.06
N LEU A 154 3.56 -4.35 -20.51
CA LEU A 154 2.41 -4.32 -21.42
C LEU A 154 2.70 -5.10 -22.72
N ALA A 155 3.90 -4.91 -23.31
CA ALA A 155 4.30 -5.56 -24.56
C ALA A 155 4.61 -7.05 -24.40
N THR A 156 5.19 -7.48 -23.29
CA THR A 156 5.82 -8.80 -23.16
C THR A 156 5.23 -9.69 -22.08
N GLN A 157 4.55 -9.13 -21.10
CA GLN A 157 4.11 -9.77 -19.85
C GLN A 157 5.29 -10.28 -19.00
N THR A 158 6.46 -9.69 -19.16
CA THR A 158 7.68 -10.05 -18.42
C THR A 158 8.40 -8.80 -17.92
N LEU A 159 9.29 -8.98 -16.96
CA LEU A 159 10.11 -7.92 -16.39
C LEU A 159 11.50 -8.44 -16.05
N ILE A 160 12.55 -7.69 -16.38
CA ILE A 160 13.92 -8.02 -15.99
C ILE A 160 14.18 -7.45 -14.60
N GLN A 161 14.54 -8.32 -13.66
CA GLN A 161 14.80 -7.95 -12.26
C GLN A 161 16.00 -8.74 -11.71
N LYS A 162 16.63 -8.17 -10.69
CA LYS A 162 17.58 -8.92 -9.85
C LYS A 162 16.84 -9.50 -8.65
N LYS A 163 17.15 -10.75 -8.30
CA LYS A 163 16.57 -11.39 -7.13
C LYS A 163 16.98 -10.62 -5.87
N ALA A 164 16.00 -10.13 -5.12
CA ALA A 164 16.21 -9.49 -3.83
C ALA A 164 16.59 -10.53 -2.75
N LYS A 165 17.17 -10.07 -1.66
CA LYS A 165 17.42 -10.88 -0.47
C LYS A 165 16.16 -11.06 0.37
N ASN A 166 16.13 -12.11 1.18
CA ASN A 166 15.05 -12.40 2.11
C ASN A 166 15.28 -11.71 3.47
N PHE A 167 14.32 -10.91 3.91
CA PHE A 167 14.35 -10.29 5.24
C PHE A 167 13.08 -10.67 6.02
N LYS A 168 13.22 -11.26 7.20
CA LYS A 168 12.11 -11.63 8.07
C LYS A 168 11.95 -10.59 9.17
N VAL A 169 10.74 -10.04 9.28
CA VAL A 169 10.30 -9.20 10.40
C VAL A 169 9.24 -9.96 11.18
N THR A 170 9.56 -10.34 12.41
CA THR A 170 8.64 -11.05 13.29
C THR A 170 8.11 -10.08 14.33
N ILE A 171 6.78 -9.87 14.37
CA ILE A 171 6.13 -9.01 15.35
C ILE A 171 5.28 -9.90 16.26
N ASN A 172 5.73 -10.06 17.49
CA ASN A 172 5.08 -10.91 18.49
C ASN A 172 4.38 -10.07 19.57
N GLY A 173 3.56 -10.75 20.37
CA GLY A 173 2.78 -10.13 21.43
C GLY A 173 1.42 -9.62 20.97
N GLU A 174 0.57 -9.30 21.92
CA GLU A 174 -0.75 -8.73 21.72
C GLU A 174 -0.65 -7.20 21.78
N CYS A 175 -1.17 -6.52 20.76
CA CYS A 175 -1.18 -5.06 20.74
C CYS A 175 -2.12 -4.48 21.79
N ASN A 176 -1.75 -3.35 22.39
CA ASN A 176 -2.66 -2.57 23.23
C ASN A 176 -3.85 -2.07 22.41
N GLU A 177 -4.98 -1.79 23.08
CA GLU A 177 -6.26 -1.42 22.46
C GLU A 177 -6.18 -0.25 21.46
N ASN A 178 -5.27 0.71 21.69
CA ASN A 178 -5.12 1.89 20.84
C ASN A 178 -3.98 1.78 19.80
N VAL A 179 -3.37 0.61 19.66
CA VAL A 179 -2.27 0.36 18.70
C VAL A 179 -2.84 -0.24 17.42
N THR A 180 -2.61 0.43 16.31
CA THR A 180 -3.10 0.04 14.99
C THR A 180 -2.02 -0.62 14.14
N ALA A 181 -2.39 -1.12 12.97
CA ALA A 181 -1.43 -1.65 12.00
C ALA A 181 -0.42 -0.59 11.54
N LYS A 182 -0.79 0.70 11.56
CA LYS A 182 0.13 1.80 11.22
C LYS A 182 1.22 1.96 12.27
N ASP A 183 0.88 1.80 13.54
CA ASP A 183 1.88 1.83 14.62
C ASP A 183 2.88 0.68 14.49
N LEU A 184 2.40 -0.53 14.12
CA LEU A 184 3.29 -1.66 13.81
C LEU A 184 4.23 -1.35 12.66
N ALA A 185 3.71 -0.77 11.56
CA ALA A 185 4.54 -0.40 10.42
C ALA A 185 5.58 0.68 10.79
N LEU A 186 5.16 1.72 11.52
CA LEU A 186 6.06 2.77 12.00
C LEU A 186 7.11 2.23 12.97
N SER A 187 6.75 1.27 13.82
CA SER A 187 7.73 0.63 14.72
C SER A 187 8.81 -0.12 13.95
N VAL A 188 8.45 -0.79 12.86
CA VAL A 188 9.42 -1.43 11.96
C VAL A 188 10.32 -0.39 11.31
N ILE A 189 9.74 0.66 10.70
CA ILE A 189 10.50 1.71 10.03
C ILE A 189 11.44 2.43 11.02
N GLY A 190 10.95 2.76 12.21
CA GLY A 190 11.77 3.35 13.27
C GLY A 190 12.94 2.46 13.72
N ALA A 191 12.73 1.14 13.73
CA ALA A 191 13.76 0.16 14.13
C ALA A 191 14.85 -0.05 13.06
N ILE A 192 14.50 -0.04 11.75
CA ILE A 192 15.46 -0.35 10.68
C ILE A 192 15.88 0.84 9.84
N GLY A 193 15.18 1.98 9.96
CA GLY A 193 15.39 3.19 9.16
C GLY A 193 14.83 3.06 7.73
N THR A 194 14.77 4.19 7.02
CA THR A 194 14.24 4.30 5.64
C THR A 194 15.08 3.57 4.59
N ALA A 195 16.31 3.18 4.90
CA ALA A 195 17.20 2.40 4.02
C ALA A 195 17.39 0.94 4.48
N GLY A 196 16.80 0.56 5.62
CA GLY A 196 17.07 -0.73 6.26
C GLY A 196 16.60 -1.95 5.49
N GLY A 197 15.63 -1.76 4.60
CA GLY A 197 15.08 -2.77 3.69
C GLY A 197 15.65 -2.75 2.27
N THR A 198 16.62 -1.86 1.96
CA THR A 198 17.14 -1.73 0.61
C THR A 198 17.79 -3.03 0.10
N GLY A 199 17.31 -3.51 -1.04
CA GLY A 199 17.75 -4.77 -1.65
C GLY A 199 17.07 -6.02 -1.08
N TYR A 200 16.07 -5.86 -0.23
CA TYR A 200 15.30 -6.95 0.39
C TYR A 200 13.83 -6.95 -0.04
N VAL A 201 13.25 -8.15 0.03
CA VAL A 201 11.81 -8.36 0.19
C VAL A 201 11.58 -8.72 1.66
N ILE A 202 10.66 -8.02 2.32
CA ILE A 202 10.35 -8.23 3.74
C ILE A 202 9.15 -9.18 3.87
N GLU A 203 9.37 -10.30 4.57
CA GLU A 203 8.28 -11.17 5.02
C GLU A 203 7.91 -10.84 6.46
N TYR A 204 6.67 -10.42 6.66
CA TYR A 204 6.11 -10.16 7.98
C TYR A 204 5.48 -11.41 8.56
N ALA A 205 5.85 -11.73 9.79
CA ALA A 205 5.37 -12.89 10.53
C ALA A 205 5.15 -12.52 12.01
N GLY A 206 4.69 -13.48 12.79
CA GLY A 206 4.47 -13.32 14.22
C GLY A 206 2.99 -13.21 14.59
N GLU A 207 2.73 -13.19 15.88
CA GLU A 207 1.38 -13.22 16.45
C GLU A 207 0.58 -11.96 16.13
N ALA A 208 1.20 -10.79 16.32
CA ALA A 208 0.60 -9.51 16.03
C ALA A 208 0.21 -9.39 14.54
N VAL A 209 1.06 -9.87 13.62
CA VAL A 209 0.74 -9.85 12.17
C VAL A 209 -0.43 -10.78 11.83
N ARG A 210 -0.47 -11.98 12.43
CA ARG A 210 -1.59 -12.90 12.21
C ARG A 210 -2.91 -12.39 12.77
N SER A 211 -2.87 -11.60 13.85
CA SER A 211 -4.06 -11.01 14.45
C SER A 211 -4.70 -9.93 13.58
N LEU A 212 -3.91 -9.22 12.76
CA LEU A 212 -4.40 -8.15 11.88
C LEU A 212 -5.52 -8.62 10.94
N SER A 213 -6.45 -7.71 10.67
CA SER A 213 -7.36 -7.79 9.54
C SER A 213 -6.60 -7.76 8.21
N ILE A 214 -7.27 -8.03 7.10
CA ILE A 214 -6.65 -7.86 5.77
C ILE A 214 -6.29 -6.40 5.53
N GLU A 215 -7.14 -5.48 5.94
CA GLU A 215 -6.93 -4.05 5.86
C GLU A 215 -5.69 -3.62 6.65
N GLY A 216 -5.51 -4.13 7.86
CA GLY A 216 -4.31 -3.90 8.65
C GLY A 216 -3.05 -4.47 8.00
N ARG A 217 -3.12 -5.66 7.39
CA ARG A 217 -2.02 -6.25 6.62
C ARG A 217 -1.68 -5.41 5.38
N MET A 218 -2.68 -4.83 4.72
CA MET A 218 -2.47 -3.89 3.61
C MET A 218 -1.69 -2.67 4.07
N THR A 219 -2.02 -2.09 5.23
CA THR A 219 -1.28 -0.98 5.81
C THR A 219 0.18 -1.33 6.07
N LEU A 220 0.44 -2.50 6.67
CA LEU A 220 1.80 -2.96 6.96
C LEU A 220 2.63 -3.17 5.68
N CYS A 221 2.07 -3.85 4.68
CA CYS A 221 2.74 -4.07 3.40
C CYS A 221 2.88 -2.77 2.58
N ASN A 222 1.91 -1.85 2.65
CA ASN A 222 1.97 -0.55 2.00
C ASN A 222 3.19 0.25 2.45
N LEU A 223 3.39 0.38 3.76
CA LEU A 223 4.48 1.13 4.35
C LEU A 223 5.86 0.45 4.25
N THR A 224 5.93 -0.75 3.69
CA THR A 224 7.21 -1.46 3.50
C THR A 224 8.17 -0.70 2.59
N ILE A 225 7.65 0.03 1.60
CA ILE A 225 8.47 0.85 0.70
C ILE A 225 9.15 2.00 1.43
N GLU A 226 8.55 2.52 2.49
CA GLU A 226 9.12 3.58 3.32
C GLU A 226 10.38 3.12 4.10
N ALA A 227 10.54 1.82 4.28
CA ALA A 227 11.77 1.21 4.79
C ALA A 227 12.80 0.90 3.69
N GLY A 228 12.54 1.31 2.44
CA GLY A 228 13.40 1.09 1.28
C GLY A 228 13.36 -0.33 0.69
N ALA A 229 12.47 -1.19 1.16
CA ALA A 229 12.36 -2.55 0.66
C ALA A 229 11.66 -2.62 -0.71
N ARG A 230 11.96 -3.67 -1.48
CA ARG A 230 11.37 -3.89 -2.80
C ARG A 230 9.88 -4.26 -2.72
N ALA A 231 9.51 -5.08 -1.74
CA ALA A 231 8.16 -5.54 -1.49
C ALA A 231 8.01 -5.98 -0.04
N GLY A 232 6.76 -6.00 0.45
CA GLY A 232 6.36 -6.65 1.70
C GLY A 232 5.48 -7.86 1.38
N LEU A 233 5.60 -8.92 2.16
CA LEU A 233 4.82 -10.15 1.99
C LEU A 233 4.27 -10.62 3.34
N ILE A 234 3.02 -11.05 3.34
CA ILE A 234 2.39 -11.79 4.44
C ILE A 234 1.83 -13.08 3.86
N ALA A 235 2.15 -14.20 4.48
CA ALA A 235 1.64 -15.50 4.05
C ALA A 235 0.09 -15.51 4.07
N PRO A 236 -0.56 -15.96 2.98
CA PRO A 236 -2.01 -16.02 2.93
C PRO A 236 -2.55 -17.07 3.93
N ASP A 237 -3.68 -16.76 4.55
CA ASP A 237 -4.37 -17.59 5.52
C ASP A 237 -5.90 -17.55 5.33
N GLU A 238 -6.65 -18.14 6.25
CA GLU A 238 -8.12 -18.19 6.19
C GLU A 238 -8.76 -16.79 6.14
N LYS A 239 -8.12 -15.75 6.73
CA LYS A 239 -8.61 -14.36 6.61
C LYS A 239 -8.47 -13.86 5.18
N THR A 240 -7.35 -14.17 4.52
CA THR A 240 -7.11 -13.85 3.11
C THR A 240 -8.14 -14.54 2.22
N PHE A 241 -8.37 -15.83 2.44
CA PHE A 241 -9.33 -16.60 1.64
C PHE A 241 -10.76 -16.07 1.83
N LYS A 242 -11.16 -15.78 3.07
CA LYS A 242 -12.46 -15.20 3.39
C LYS A 242 -12.67 -13.82 2.71
N TYR A 243 -11.64 -12.98 2.67
CA TYR A 243 -11.71 -11.67 2.04
C TYR A 243 -11.91 -11.78 0.53
N LEU A 244 -11.21 -12.71 -0.12
CA LEU A 244 -11.21 -12.89 -1.57
C LEU A 244 -12.42 -13.69 -2.08
N LYS A 245 -13.06 -14.49 -1.23
CA LYS A 245 -14.19 -15.31 -1.63
C LYS A 245 -15.32 -14.44 -2.21
N ASP A 246 -15.84 -14.88 -3.34
CA ASP A 246 -16.96 -14.25 -4.06
C ASP A 246 -16.65 -12.85 -4.64
N ARG A 247 -15.40 -12.36 -4.57
CA ARG A 247 -15.02 -11.14 -5.28
C ARG A 247 -15.21 -11.31 -6.81
N PRO A 248 -15.55 -10.23 -7.54
CA PRO A 248 -15.94 -10.32 -8.95
C PRO A 248 -14.94 -11.07 -9.85
N MET A 249 -13.64 -10.82 -9.67
CA MET A 249 -12.55 -11.39 -10.49
C MET A 249 -11.81 -12.55 -9.82
N ALA A 250 -12.21 -12.94 -8.60
CA ALA A 250 -11.66 -14.12 -7.94
C ALA A 250 -12.15 -15.42 -8.59
N PRO A 251 -11.38 -16.52 -8.49
CA PRO A 251 -11.82 -17.84 -8.95
C PRO A 251 -13.16 -18.26 -8.33
N LYS A 252 -13.92 -19.09 -9.04
CA LYS A 252 -15.24 -19.55 -8.58
C LYS A 252 -15.39 -21.06 -8.72
N GLY A 253 -16.25 -21.66 -7.89
CA GLY A 253 -16.53 -23.10 -7.93
C GLY A 253 -15.25 -23.92 -7.72
N GLU A 254 -15.05 -24.94 -8.57
CA GLU A 254 -13.87 -25.82 -8.51
C GLU A 254 -12.54 -25.10 -8.70
N ASP A 255 -12.53 -23.98 -9.46
CA ASP A 255 -11.32 -23.15 -9.60
C ASP A 255 -10.95 -22.46 -8.29
N TRP A 256 -11.95 -22.08 -7.49
CA TRP A 256 -11.71 -21.56 -6.14
C TRP A 256 -11.06 -22.60 -5.24
N ASP A 257 -11.58 -23.81 -5.23
CA ASP A 257 -11.05 -24.89 -4.38
C ASP A 257 -9.60 -25.22 -4.76
N ARG A 258 -9.31 -25.33 -6.07
CA ARG A 258 -7.94 -25.51 -6.57
C ARG A 258 -7.01 -24.36 -6.22
N ALA A 259 -7.52 -23.13 -6.30
CA ALA A 259 -6.74 -21.95 -5.94
C ALA A 259 -6.40 -21.94 -4.42
N VAL A 260 -7.37 -22.24 -3.56
CA VAL A 260 -7.15 -22.33 -2.10
C VAL A 260 -6.14 -23.43 -1.77
N ASP A 261 -6.23 -24.60 -2.41
CA ASP A 261 -5.26 -25.68 -2.22
C ASP A 261 -3.83 -25.24 -2.60
N TYR A 262 -3.68 -24.51 -3.71
CA TYR A 262 -2.40 -23.92 -4.09
C TYR A 262 -1.95 -22.85 -3.08
N TRP A 263 -2.81 -21.92 -2.68
CA TRP A 263 -2.46 -20.85 -1.76
C TRP A 263 -1.99 -21.36 -0.40
N LYS A 264 -2.51 -22.49 0.08
CA LYS A 264 -2.05 -23.16 1.30
C LYS A 264 -0.62 -23.68 1.22
N THR A 265 -0.04 -23.81 0.03
CA THR A 265 1.35 -24.22 -0.17
C THR A 265 2.35 -23.07 -0.13
N LEU A 266 1.87 -21.82 -0.19
CA LEU A 266 2.71 -20.62 -0.31
C LEU A 266 3.47 -20.25 0.97
N PRO A 267 2.92 -20.40 2.20
CA PRO A 267 3.67 -20.03 3.40
C PRO A 267 5.08 -20.60 3.40
N SER A 268 6.02 -19.83 3.95
CA SER A 268 7.42 -20.25 4.08
C SER A 268 7.55 -21.59 4.80
N ASP A 269 8.42 -22.43 4.29
CA ASP A 269 8.68 -23.76 4.87
C ASP A 269 9.34 -23.62 6.25
N GLU A 270 9.13 -24.62 7.12
CA GLU A 270 9.87 -24.71 8.36
C GLU A 270 11.37 -24.88 8.05
N GLY A 271 12.21 -24.05 8.68
CA GLY A 271 13.64 -24.04 8.43
C GLY A 271 14.07 -23.23 7.20
N ALA A 272 13.16 -22.48 6.54
CA ALA A 272 13.53 -21.53 5.49
C ALA A 272 14.55 -20.51 6.00
N LYS A 273 15.55 -20.18 5.16
CA LYS A 273 16.64 -19.28 5.52
C LYS A 273 16.33 -17.85 5.09
N TYR A 274 16.69 -16.90 5.93
CA TYR A 274 16.60 -15.48 5.66
C TYR A 274 18.00 -14.84 5.75
N ASP A 275 18.28 -13.89 4.88
CA ASP A 275 19.55 -13.13 4.89
C ASP A 275 19.61 -12.15 6.08
N LYS A 276 18.45 -11.68 6.54
CA LYS A 276 18.30 -10.79 7.68
C LYS A 276 17.01 -11.12 8.46
N SER A 277 17.07 -10.99 9.77
CA SER A 277 15.87 -11.13 10.63
C SER A 277 15.90 -10.12 11.77
N ILE A 278 14.73 -9.61 12.13
CA ILE A 278 14.51 -8.83 13.34
C ILE A 278 13.23 -9.32 14.04
N GLU A 279 13.16 -9.07 15.34
CA GLU A 279 11.99 -9.31 16.16
C GLU A 279 11.55 -8.02 16.84
N ILE A 280 10.25 -7.77 16.88
CA ILE A 280 9.61 -6.62 17.53
C ILE A 280 8.58 -7.17 18.50
N ASP A 281 8.59 -6.67 19.73
CA ASP A 281 7.57 -6.95 20.73
C ASP A 281 6.50 -5.85 20.71
N ALA A 282 5.28 -6.21 20.31
CA ALA A 282 4.14 -5.30 20.27
C ALA A 282 3.44 -5.12 21.62
N THR A 283 3.77 -5.92 22.64
CA THR A 283 3.06 -5.93 23.92
C THR A 283 3.08 -4.56 24.63
N ASN A 284 4.21 -3.86 24.53
CA ASN A 284 4.41 -2.57 25.18
C ASN A 284 4.42 -1.40 24.19
N LEU A 285 3.98 -1.64 22.96
CA LEU A 285 3.93 -0.57 21.97
C LEU A 285 2.82 0.43 22.32
N SER A 286 3.16 1.70 22.28
CA SER A 286 2.20 2.81 22.36
C SER A 286 1.87 3.33 20.96
N PRO A 287 0.74 4.04 20.77
CA PRO A 287 0.48 4.73 19.53
C PRO A 287 1.65 5.64 19.13
N LEU A 288 2.00 5.62 17.87
CA LEU A 288 3.18 6.29 17.30
C LEU A 288 2.78 7.45 16.39
N VAL A 289 3.62 8.47 16.36
CA VAL A 289 3.54 9.57 15.40
C VAL A 289 4.89 9.83 14.76
N THR A 290 4.89 10.32 13.53
CA THR A 290 6.07 10.91 12.90
C THR A 290 6.07 12.41 13.14
N TRP A 291 7.16 12.93 13.71
CA TRP A 291 7.30 14.36 14.05
C TRP A 291 8.04 15.15 12.97
N GLY A 292 8.74 14.46 12.08
CA GLY A 292 9.67 15.08 11.14
C GLY A 292 9.26 14.95 9.67
N THR A 293 10.26 15.07 8.80
CA THR A 293 10.11 15.00 7.34
C THR A 293 10.39 13.61 6.77
N SER A 294 10.68 12.64 7.62
CA SER A 294 10.94 11.24 7.26
C SER A 294 10.06 10.29 8.07
N PRO A 295 9.54 9.20 7.49
CA PRO A 295 8.78 8.20 8.24
C PRO A 295 9.60 7.45 9.30
N GLU A 296 10.92 7.58 9.33
CA GLU A 296 11.76 7.07 10.44
C GLU A 296 11.81 8.00 11.65
N ASP A 297 11.33 9.25 11.52
CA ASP A 297 11.24 10.22 12.60
C ASP A 297 10.06 9.89 13.54
N VAL A 298 10.08 8.70 14.12
CA VAL A 298 8.98 8.10 14.90
C VAL A 298 9.20 8.29 16.40
N ILE A 299 8.15 8.70 17.10
CA ILE A 299 8.09 8.70 18.56
C ILE A 299 6.72 8.25 19.06
N SER A 300 6.66 7.83 20.36
CA SER A 300 5.37 7.63 21.01
C SER A 300 4.58 8.95 21.07
N ILE A 301 3.25 8.88 20.96
CA ILE A 301 2.36 10.04 21.13
C ILE A 301 2.53 10.72 22.50
N ASP A 302 2.99 10.00 23.51
CA ASP A 302 3.29 10.53 24.84
C ASP A 302 4.77 10.91 25.00
N GLY A 303 5.56 10.83 23.93
CA GLY A 303 6.98 11.13 23.89
C GLY A 303 7.30 12.62 23.71
N ASN A 304 8.59 12.91 23.77
CA ASN A 304 9.13 14.24 23.50
C ASN A 304 9.86 14.26 22.17
N ILE A 305 9.79 15.39 21.50
CA ILE A 305 10.58 15.71 20.31
C ILE A 305 12.07 15.57 20.66
N PRO A 306 12.90 14.93 19.80
CA PRO A 306 14.30 14.68 20.08
C PRO A 306 15.07 15.96 20.39
N LYS A 307 15.97 15.91 21.38
CA LYS A 307 16.92 16.97 21.63
C LYS A 307 18.16 16.79 20.76
N LEU A 308 18.67 17.86 20.17
CA LEU A 308 19.86 17.81 19.31
C LEU A 308 21.12 17.35 20.05
N GLU A 309 21.22 17.67 21.33
CA GLU A 309 22.33 17.28 22.20
C GLU A 309 22.41 15.78 22.48
N ASP A 310 21.27 15.06 22.37
CA ASP A 310 21.21 13.62 22.60
C ASP A 310 21.61 12.80 21.36
N ILE A 311 21.88 13.46 20.21
CA ILE A 311 22.24 12.81 18.94
C ILE A 311 23.76 12.90 18.76
N GLU A 312 24.43 11.76 18.86
CA GLU A 312 25.90 11.66 18.76
C GLU A 312 26.42 11.90 17.34
N ASP A 313 25.73 11.34 16.33
CA ASP A 313 26.13 11.46 14.91
C ASP A 313 25.83 12.86 14.35
N ASP A 314 26.87 13.55 13.89
CA ASP A 314 26.79 14.93 13.40
C ASP A 314 25.90 15.07 12.15
N SER A 315 25.93 14.06 11.25
CA SER A 315 25.11 14.05 10.03
C SER A 315 23.65 13.90 10.39
N LYS A 316 23.35 12.97 11.30
CA LYS A 316 21.99 12.74 11.82
C LYS A 316 21.48 13.95 12.59
N ARG A 317 22.32 14.54 13.46
CA ARG A 317 21.98 15.77 14.21
C ARG A 317 21.63 16.92 13.26
N SER A 318 22.40 17.08 12.17
CA SER A 318 22.15 18.10 11.16
C SER A 318 20.86 17.84 10.37
N ALA A 319 20.54 16.58 10.06
CA ALA A 319 19.28 16.21 9.41
C ALA A 319 18.08 16.47 10.33
N VAL A 320 18.15 16.02 11.57
CA VAL A 320 17.11 16.27 12.58
C VAL A 320 16.88 17.76 12.79
N LYS A 321 17.97 18.56 12.87
CA LYS A 321 17.82 20.02 12.98
C LYS A 321 17.04 20.62 11.81
N ARG A 322 17.37 20.26 10.57
CA ARG A 322 16.64 20.75 9.40
C ARG A 322 15.16 20.33 9.41
N SER A 323 14.88 19.10 9.85
CA SER A 323 13.51 18.60 9.99
C SER A 323 12.72 19.38 11.03
N LEU A 324 13.32 19.64 12.19
CA LEU A 324 12.71 20.43 13.25
C LEU A 324 12.47 21.88 12.83
N ASP A 325 13.45 22.50 12.17
CA ASP A 325 13.33 23.87 11.64
C ASP A 325 12.20 23.96 10.59
N TYR A 326 12.06 22.92 9.73
CA TYR A 326 10.99 22.86 8.71
C TYR A 326 9.60 22.66 9.31
N MET A 327 9.49 21.81 10.34
CA MET A 327 8.23 21.49 11.00
C MET A 327 7.85 22.52 12.09
N ASP A 328 8.70 23.53 12.34
CA ASP A 328 8.55 24.54 13.42
C ASP A 328 8.34 23.89 14.80
N LEU A 329 9.14 22.86 15.10
CA LEU A 329 9.06 22.11 16.35
C LEU A 329 10.20 22.46 17.29
N ILE A 330 9.89 22.51 18.59
CA ILE A 330 10.84 22.83 19.66
C ILE A 330 11.50 21.55 20.19
N PRO A 331 12.84 21.38 20.05
CA PRO A 331 13.55 20.23 20.60
C PRO A 331 13.26 20.00 22.09
N GLY A 332 12.99 18.76 22.47
CA GLY A 332 12.73 18.37 23.87
C GLY A 332 11.30 18.66 24.37
N SER A 333 10.47 19.36 23.59
CA SER A 333 9.07 19.60 24.00
C SER A 333 8.22 18.32 23.79
N PRO A 334 7.12 18.15 24.53
CA PRO A 334 6.15 17.09 24.28
C PRO A 334 5.57 17.22 22.86
N ILE A 335 5.39 16.09 22.16
CA ILE A 335 4.68 16.09 20.87
C ILE A 335 3.18 16.33 21.05
N LYS A 336 2.65 15.91 22.20
CA LYS A 336 1.25 16.12 22.57
C LYS A 336 0.97 17.60 22.84
N GLY A 337 -0.04 18.12 22.16
CA GLY A 337 -0.42 19.54 22.27
C GLY A 337 0.20 20.46 21.21
N VAL A 338 0.96 19.91 20.25
CA VAL A 338 1.35 20.66 19.05
C VAL A 338 0.09 21.06 18.28
N GLU A 339 -0.04 22.35 17.97
CA GLU A 339 -1.16 22.87 17.20
C GLU A 339 -1.10 22.39 15.75
N ILE A 340 -2.26 22.08 15.18
CA ILE A 340 -2.41 21.65 13.79
C ILE A 340 -3.44 22.52 13.09
N ASP A 341 -3.29 22.69 11.76
CA ASP A 341 -4.17 23.49 10.92
C ASP A 341 -5.10 22.61 10.09
N ARG A 342 -4.65 21.40 9.75
CA ARG A 342 -5.40 20.48 8.89
C ARG A 342 -5.36 19.04 9.38
N VAL A 343 -6.50 18.35 9.19
CA VAL A 343 -6.62 16.90 9.36
C VAL A 343 -7.06 16.28 8.04
N PHE A 344 -6.33 15.29 7.59
CA PHE A 344 -6.69 14.49 6.43
C PHE A 344 -6.77 13.02 6.84
N ILE A 345 -7.97 12.42 6.68
CA ILE A 345 -8.21 11.00 6.90
C ILE A 345 -8.44 10.36 5.53
N GLY A 346 -7.58 9.43 5.16
CA GLY A 346 -7.55 8.80 3.84
C GLY A 346 -6.12 8.51 3.41
N SER A 347 -5.83 8.54 2.16
CA SER A 347 -4.56 8.27 1.49
C SER A 347 -4.31 6.80 1.16
N CYS A 348 -3.39 6.54 0.27
CA CYS A 348 -2.99 5.30 -0.42
C CYS A 348 -3.79 4.02 -0.09
N THR A 349 -3.91 3.63 1.18
CA THR A 349 -4.67 2.46 1.62
C THR A 349 -5.43 2.67 2.93
N ASN A 350 -5.34 3.82 3.56
CA ASN A 350 -5.95 4.09 4.87
C ASN A 350 -7.25 4.91 4.77
N GLY A 351 -8.10 4.58 3.83
CA GLY A 351 -9.45 5.10 3.68
C GLY A 351 -10.47 3.98 3.50
N ARG A 352 -10.16 2.76 4.02
CA ARG A 352 -11.05 1.60 3.96
C ARG A 352 -12.12 1.68 5.04
N ILE A 353 -13.11 0.81 4.96
CA ILE A 353 -14.25 0.85 5.89
C ILE A 353 -13.84 0.73 7.37
N GLU A 354 -12.82 -0.10 7.68
CA GLU A 354 -12.32 -0.23 9.05
C GLU A 354 -11.72 1.08 9.55
N ASP A 355 -10.87 1.72 8.73
CA ASP A 355 -10.22 2.99 9.07
C ASP A 355 -11.26 4.07 9.34
N LEU A 356 -12.32 4.12 8.53
CA LEU A 356 -13.41 5.09 8.69
C LEU A 356 -14.23 4.82 9.96
N ARG A 357 -14.50 3.56 10.29
CA ARG A 357 -15.22 3.19 11.53
C ARG A 357 -14.42 3.59 12.77
N GLU A 358 -13.11 3.31 12.75
CA GLU A 358 -12.22 3.63 13.85
C GLU A 358 -12.11 5.15 14.04
N ALA A 359 -11.86 5.89 12.96
CA ALA A 359 -11.82 7.36 13.00
C ALA A 359 -13.17 7.95 13.44
N ALA A 360 -14.30 7.42 12.97
CA ALA A 360 -15.63 7.86 13.38
C ALA A 360 -15.86 7.68 14.89
N SER A 361 -15.41 6.56 15.48
CA SER A 361 -15.53 6.30 16.91
C SER A 361 -14.80 7.35 17.77
N VAL A 362 -13.69 7.89 17.26
CA VAL A 362 -12.91 8.94 17.94
C VAL A 362 -13.63 10.29 17.90
N VAL A 363 -14.31 10.61 16.81
CA VAL A 363 -14.89 11.96 16.59
C VAL A 363 -16.37 12.04 16.91
N GLU A 364 -17.05 10.92 17.13
CA GLU A 364 -18.48 10.87 17.47
C GLU A 364 -18.79 11.72 18.70
N GLY A 365 -19.77 12.62 18.58
CA GLY A 365 -20.17 13.54 19.63
C GLY A 365 -19.21 14.70 19.90
N LYS A 366 -18.12 14.81 19.13
CA LYS A 366 -17.10 15.89 19.26
C LYS A 366 -17.21 16.87 18.08
N LYS A 367 -16.43 17.95 18.17
CA LYS A 367 -16.33 18.96 17.10
C LYS A 367 -14.88 19.22 16.78
N VAL A 368 -14.60 19.39 15.49
CA VAL A 368 -13.33 19.93 15.01
C VAL A 368 -13.17 21.35 15.53
N SER A 369 -11.96 21.70 15.95
CA SER A 369 -11.64 23.08 16.38
C SER A 369 -11.84 24.08 15.23
N SER A 370 -12.31 25.27 15.53
CA SER A 370 -12.65 26.30 14.53
C SER A 370 -11.47 26.77 13.67
N ASN A 371 -10.25 26.55 14.13
CA ASN A 371 -9.00 26.86 13.41
C ASN A 371 -8.46 25.67 12.58
N VAL A 372 -9.14 24.51 12.58
CA VAL A 372 -8.71 23.31 11.88
C VAL A 372 -9.65 23.00 10.72
N VAL A 373 -9.09 22.75 9.55
CA VAL A 373 -9.80 22.20 8.40
C VAL A 373 -9.64 20.68 8.41
N ALA A 374 -10.72 19.96 8.52
CA ALA A 374 -10.69 18.50 8.57
C ALA A 374 -11.45 17.87 7.39
N MET A 375 -10.86 16.86 6.77
CA MET A 375 -11.45 16.17 5.63
C MET A 375 -11.26 14.65 5.71
N VAL A 376 -12.23 13.93 5.15
CA VAL A 376 -12.23 12.47 5.05
C VAL A 376 -12.43 12.08 3.60
N VAL A 377 -11.55 11.23 3.08
CA VAL A 377 -11.58 10.69 1.72
C VAL A 377 -11.71 9.18 1.79
N PRO A 378 -12.87 8.60 1.45
CA PRO A 378 -13.01 7.16 1.32
C PRO A 378 -12.10 6.59 0.23
N GLY A 379 -11.55 5.40 0.43
CA GLY A 379 -10.56 4.83 -0.48
C GLY A 379 -11.13 4.31 -1.82
N SER A 380 -12.45 4.10 -1.88
CA SER A 380 -13.19 3.77 -3.12
C SER A 380 -14.65 4.17 -3.01
N GLY A 381 -15.34 4.22 -4.14
CA GLY A 381 -16.77 4.47 -4.15
C GLY A 381 -17.57 3.34 -3.46
N LEU A 382 -17.06 2.11 -3.46
CA LEU A 382 -17.68 1.00 -2.71
C LEU A 382 -17.54 1.21 -1.20
N VAL A 383 -16.39 1.66 -0.74
CA VAL A 383 -16.18 2.02 0.68
C VAL A 383 -17.08 3.20 1.05
N LYS A 384 -17.16 4.23 0.19
CA LYS A 384 -18.04 5.39 0.40
C LYS A 384 -19.49 4.97 0.55
N GLU A 385 -19.99 4.16 -0.39
CA GLU A 385 -21.37 3.63 -0.35
C GLU A 385 -21.65 2.86 0.95
N GLN A 386 -20.69 2.04 1.39
CA GLN A 386 -20.81 1.30 2.64
C GLN A 386 -20.79 2.22 3.86
N ALA A 387 -19.88 3.17 3.93
CA ALA A 387 -19.77 4.14 5.02
C ALA A 387 -21.06 4.98 5.17
N GLU A 388 -21.63 5.42 4.06
CA GLU A 388 -22.91 6.16 4.03
C GLU A 388 -24.09 5.29 4.49
N LYS A 389 -24.15 4.02 4.11
CA LYS A 389 -25.16 3.06 4.60
C LYS A 389 -25.05 2.83 6.12
N GLU A 390 -23.84 2.86 6.65
CA GLU A 390 -23.57 2.74 8.09
C GLU A 390 -23.76 4.08 8.84
N GLY A 391 -23.91 5.20 8.13
CA GLY A 391 -24.10 6.53 8.70
C GLY A 391 -22.83 7.20 9.19
N LEU A 392 -21.64 6.69 8.79
CA LEU A 392 -20.34 7.26 9.19
C LEU A 392 -20.14 8.67 8.60
N ASP A 393 -20.64 8.92 7.40
CA ASP A 393 -20.66 10.25 6.78
C ASP A 393 -21.31 11.30 7.69
N LYS A 394 -22.43 10.95 8.32
CA LYS A 394 -23.14 11.85 9.23
C LYS A 394 -22.35 12.14 10.51
N ILE A 395 -21.61 11.16 11.02
CA ILE A 395 -20.72 11.35 12.19
C ILE A 395 -19.66 12.37 11.84
N PHE A 396 -18.95 12.20 10.70
CA PHE A 396 -17.91 13.13 10.25
C PHE A 396 -18.47 14.53 9.95
N LEU A 397 -19.53 14.63 9.18
CA LEU A 397 -20.18 15.92 8.89
C LEU A 397 -20.67 16.63 10.15
N ASN A 398 -21.25 15.90 11.09
CA ASN A 398 -21.65 16.46 12.37
C ASN A 398 -20.47 16.94 13.21
N ALA A 399 -19.32 16.27 13.12
CA ALA A 399 -18.09 16.69 13.78
C ALA A 399 -17.44 17.91 13.10
N GLY A 400 -17.84 18.25 11.86
CA GLY A 400 -17.30 19.40 11.11
C GLY A 400 -16.23 19.01 10.09
N PHE A 401 -16.13 17.73 9.72
CA PHE A 401 -15.28 17.29 8.63
C PHE A 401 -15.96 17.52 7.27
N GLU A 402 -15.17 17.72 6.25
CA GLU A 402 -15.61 17.61 4.86
C GLU A 402 -15.64 16.13 4.46
N TRP A 403 -16.78 15.66 3.96
CA TRP A 403 -16.94 14.33 3.39
C TRP A 403 -16.68 14.40 1.88
N ARG A 404 -15.65 13.72 1.41
CA ARG A 404 -15.12 13.87 0.07
C ARG A 404 -15.45 12.68 -0.84
N GLU A 405 -15.19 12.83 -2.14
CA GLU A 405 -15.19 11.73 -3.12
C GLU A 405 -13.87 10.94 -3.05
N PRO A 406 -13.90 9.63 -3.36
CA PRO A 406 -12.70 8.78 -3.35
C PRO A 406 -11.72 9.13 -4.47
#